data_5a5dd105e2305f1c6efecf1ed803c3b0
#
_entry.id   5a5dd105e2305f1c6efecf1ed803c3b0
#
_cell.length_a   1.000
_cell.length_b   1.000
_cell.length_c   1.000
_cell.angle_alpha   90.00
_cell.angle_beta   90.00
_cell.angle_gamma   90.00
#
_symmetry.space_group_name_H-M   'P 1'
#
loop_
_entity.id
_entity.type
_entity.pdbx_description
1 polymer ?
#
loop_
_entity_poly.entity_id
_entity_poly.type
_entity_poly.pdbx_seq_one_letter_code
_entity_poly.pdbx_strand_id
1 'polypeptide(L)'
;MRERIPVVVQGRRTRRSRAARALWTGAELAVTLGVVLLLLVVHQLWWTNRQAQHAAHAARTPESAPPSGRPAHRTAGRPPPPGRNPAYAVLRIPRIGLTAPVAQGVGKTAVLNKGYVGHYPHSAQPGEAGNVALAGHRNTHGEPFRHLDRLRTGDTVLLDTAEARYTYAVRRTLARTTPADGTVLATVPYSSVHPSYRFTAPGAYLTLTTCTPAYTSTYRLVVWGVLRSTQSR
;
A
#
# COMPACT_ATOMS: atom_id res chain seq x y z
N MET A 1 -75.93 36.02 -44.94
CA MET A 1 -74.72 36.16 -44.17
C MET A 1 -74.75 35.11 -43.04
N ARG A 2 -73.94 34.03 -43.08
CA ARG A 2 -73.85 33.05 -42.01
C ARG A 2 -72.48 33.20 -41.35
N GLU A 3 -72.53 33.71 -40.15
CA GLU A 3 -71.36 33.93 -39.30
C GLU A 3 -70.84 32.57 -38.77
N ARG A 4 -69.57 32.23 -39.10
CA ARG A 4 -68.93 31.02 -38.64
C ARG A 4 -68.22 31.32 -37.32
N ILE A 5 -68.76 30.77 -36.22
CA ILE A 5 -68.16 30.85 -34.89
C ILE A 5 -66.90 29.94 -34.89
N PRO A 6 -65.70 30.43 -34.54
CA PRO A 6 -64.52 29.59 -34.43
C PRO A 6 -64.63 28.70 -33.18
N VAL A 7 -64.59 27.38 -33.40
CA VAL A 7 -64.50 26.42 -32.31
C VAL A 7 -63.07 26.40 -31.78
N VAL A 8 -62.84 26.94 -30.59
CA VAL A 8 -61.57 26.80 -29.86
C VAL A 8 -61.49 25.43 -29.28
N VAL A 9 -60.67 24.56 -29.87
CA VAL A 9 -60.34 23.24 -29.32
C VAL A 9 -59.38 23.45 -28.16
N GLN A 10 -59.87 23.46 -26.92
CA GLN A 10 -59.02 23.41 -25.73
C GLN A 10 -58.32 22.05 -25.67
N GLY A 11 -57.04 22.05 -25.98
CA GLY A 11 -56.18 20.88 -25.83
C GLY A 11 -56.28 20.34 -24.40
N ARG A 12 -56.72 19.09 -24.24
CA ARG A 12 -56.73 18.35 -22.99
C ARG A 12 -55.30 18.38 -22.40
N ARG A 13 -55.04 19.22 -21.42
CA ARG A 13 -53.86 19.08 -20.55
C ARG A 13 -53.96 17.71 -19.91
N THR A 14 -53.17 16.76 -20.43
CA THR A 14 -53.02 15.44 -19.81
C THR A 14 -52.48 15.65 -18.39
N ARG A 15 -53.33 15.47 -17.40
CA ARG A 15 -52.88 15.42 -16.02
C ARG A 15 -51.94 14.23 -15.92
N ARG A 16 -50.64 14.50 -15.89
CA ARG A 16 -49.67 13.47 -15.53
C ARG A 16 -50.17 12.83 -14.26
N SER A 17 -50.47 11.53 -14.30
CA SER A 17 -51.06 10.80 -13.16
C SER A 17 -50.17 11.01 -11.93
N ARG A 18 -50.77 11.04 -10.74
CA ARG A 18 -50.02 11.15 -9.47
C ARG A 18 -48.91 10.07 -9.38
N ALA A 19 -49.20 8.89 -9.94
CA ALA A 19 -48.27 7.78 -10.06
C ALA A 19 -47.02 8.14 -10.92
N ALA A 20 -47.19 8.81 -12.09
CA ALA A 20 -46.09 9.23 -12.92
C ALA A 20 -45.20 10.28 -12.25
N ARG A 21 -45.77 11.16 -11.44
CA ARG A 21 -44.99 12.12 -10.64
C ARG A 21 -44.21 11.43 -9.51
N ALA A 22 -44.86 10.48 -8.82
CA ALA A 22 -44.22 9.71 -7.75
C ALA A 22 -43.06 8.85 -8.28
N LEU A 23 -43.21 8.24 -9.46
CA LEU A 23 -42.13 7.51 -10.14
C LEU A 23 -40.95 8.43 -10.53
N TRP A 24 -41.23 9.63 -11.04
CA TRP A 24 -40.21 10.59 -11.42
C TRP A 24 -39.41 11.11 -10.23
N THR A 25 -40.10 11.49 -9.14
CA THR A 25 -39.44 11.92 -7.89
C THR A 25 -38.69 10.77 -7.23
N GLY A 26 -39.20 9.54 -7.28
CA GLY A 26 -38.48 8.36 -6.79
C GLY A 26 -37.17 8.08 -7.57
N ALA A 27 -37.22 8.18 -8.90
CA ALA A 27 -36.05 8.03 -9.74
C ALA A 27 -35.01 9.13 -9.48
N GLU A 28 -35.44 10.38 -9.33
CA GLU A 28 -34.57 11.52 -9.02
C GLU A 28 -33.87 11.35 -7.66
N LEU A 29 -34.61 10.95 -6.63
CA LEU A 29 -34.06 10.65 -5.31
C LEU A 29 -33.07 9.47 -5.35
N ALA A 30 -33.36 8.42 -6.12
CA ALA A 30 -32.44 7.27 -6.25
C ALA A 30 -31.13 7.66 -6.93
N VAL A 31 -31.20 8.46 -8.01
CA VAL A 31 -30.02 8.98 -8.70
C VAL A 31 -29.21 9.90 -7.78
N THR A 32 -29.87 10.82 -7.08
CA THR A 32 -29.21 11.75 -6.15
C THR A 32 -28.52 10.97 -5.03
N LEU A 33 -29.18 10.00 -4.43
CA LEU A 33 -28.59 9.14 -3.39
C LEU A 33 -27.41 8.35 -3.93
N GLY A 34 -27.51 7.80 -5.15
CA GLY A 34 -26.41 7.09 -5.81
C GLY A 34 -25.19 7.97 -6.03
N VAL A 35 -25.39 9.20 -6.49
CA VAL A 35 -24.31 10.19 -6.67
C VAL A 35 -23.68 10.57 -5.33
N VAL A 36 -24.47 10.82 -4.29
CA VAL A 36 -23.96 11.13 -2.95
C VAL A 36 -23.13 9.99 -2.38
N LEU A 37 -23.61 8.76 -2.50
CA LEU A 37 -22.86 7.58 -2.05
C LEU A 37 -21.55 7.41 -2.82
N LEU A 38 -21.56 7.61 -4.14
CA LEU A 38 -20.37 7.57 -4.96
C LEU A 38 -19.35 8.63 -4.55
N LEU A 39 -19.79 9.86 -4.33
CA LEU A 39 -18.95 10.96 -3.86
C LEU A 39 -18.38 10.68 -2.46
N LEU A 40 -19.16 10.09 -1.56
CA LEU A 40 -18.69 9.67 -0.25
C LEU A 40 -17.61 8.60 -0.34
N VAL A 41 -17.77 7.60 -1.20
CA VAL A 41 -16.76 6.57 -1.42
C VAL A 41 -15.47 7.17 -1.97
N VAL A 42 -15.57 8.03 -3.00
CA VAL A 42 -14.42 8.72 -3.57
C VAL A 42 -13.72 9.60 -2.52
N HIS A 43 -14.50 10.36 -1.74
CA HIS A 43 -13.98 11.19 -0.66
C HIS A 43 -13.26 10.36 0.41
N GLN A 44 -13.83 9.23 0.85
CA GLN A 44 -13.22 8.34 1.83
C GLN A 44 -11.89 7.75 1.32
N LEU A 45 -11.85 7.28 0.08
CA LEU A 45 -10.62 6.76 -0.53
C LEU A 45 -9.54 7.83 -0.65
N TRP A 46 -9.92 9.03 -1.07
CA TRP A 46 -8.99 10.14 -1.25
C TRP A 46 -8.47 10.68 0.11
N TRP A 47 -9.35 10.80 1.11
CA TRP A 47 -8.99 11.28 2.44
C TRP A 47 -8.06 10.32 3.17
N THR A 48 -8.38 9.01 3.17
CA THR A 48 -7.55 7.99 3.81
C THR A 48 -6.17 7.89 3.15
N ASN A 49 -6.10 8.05 1.83
CA ASN A 49 -4.84 8.02 1.11
C ASN A 49 -3.98 9.26 1.44
N ARG A 50 -4.56 10.45 1.48
CA ARG A 50 -3.86 11.67 1.90
C ARG A 50 -3.39 11.61 3.34
N GLN A 51 -4.23 11.18 4.27
CA GLN A 51 -3.87 11.07 5.67
C GLN A 51 -2.70 10.11 5.88
N ALA A 52 -2.68 8.97 5.19
CA ALA A 52 -1.57 8.02 5.22
C ALA A 52 -0.28 8.63 4.63
N GLN A 53 -0.37 9.38 3.54
CA GLN A 53 0.78 10.08 2.96
C GLN A 53 1.34 11.14 3.92
N HIS A 54 0.50 11.93 4.58
CA HIS A 54 0.96 12.92 5.57
C HIS A 54 1.65 12.26 6.76
N ALA A 55 1.10 11.17 7.30
CA ALA A 55 1.74 10.40 8.36
C ALA A 55 3.10 9.83 7.92
N ALA A 56 3.17 9.29 6.69
CA ALA A 56 4.40 8.79 6.11
C ALA A 56 5.43 9.91 5.83
N HIS A 57 4.99 11.10 5.43
CA HIS A 57 5.88 12.26 5.25
C HIS A 57 6.44 12.76 6.58
N ALA A 58 5.62 12.89 7.61
CA ALA A 58 6.07 13.26 8.96
C ALA A 58 7.10 12.27 9.53
N ALA A 59 6.96 10.98 9.21
CA ALA A 59 7.91 9.95 9.63
C ALA A 59 9.25 9.97 8.87
N ARG A 60 9.34 10.71 7.74
CA ARG A 60 10.56 10.87 6.94
C ARG A 60 11.48 11.97 7.42
N THR A 61 10.98 12.93 8.17
CA THR A 61 11.79 14.02 8.73
C THR A 61 12.54 13.48 9.94
N PRO A 62 13.88 13.40 9.93
CA PRO A 62 14.65 13.07 11.11
C PRO A 62 14.57 14.28 12.03
N GLU A 63 13.59 14.33 12.90
CA GLU A 63 13.57 15.26 14.01
C GLU A 63 14.70 14.87 14.95
N SER A 64 15.59 15.81 15.18
CA SER A 64 16.78 15.73 15.99
C SER A 64 16.56 14.92 17.26
N ALA A 65 17.18 13.76 17.34
CA ALA A 65 17.34 13.06 18.59
C ALA A 65 18.20 13.92 19.54
N PRO A 66 17.82 14.14 20.80
CA PRO A 66 18.68 14.81 21.76
C PRO A 66 19.98 14.01 21.94
N PRO A 67 21.13 14.66 22.14
CA PRO A 67 22.39 13.98 22.34
C PRO A 67 22.38 13.33 23.73
N SER A 68 22.08 12.06 23.82
CA SER A 68 22.24 11.25 25.02
C SER A 68 23.51 10.43 24.92
N GLY A 69 24.60 10.99 25.43
CA GLY A 69 25.76 10.24 25.81
C GLY A 69 25.42 9.23 26.89
N ARG A 70 25.56 7.94 26.55
CA ARG A 70 25.94 6.83 27.40
C ARG A 70 26.03 5.57 26.56
N PRO A 71 27.14 4.80 26.63
CA PRO A 71 27.23 3.53 25.94
C PRO A 71 26.32 2.51 26.66
N ALA A 72 25.19 2.19 26.03
CA ALA A 72 24.32 1.12 26.51
C ALA A 72 24.79 -0.22 25.92
N HIS A 73 25.05 -1.15 26.80
CA HIS A 73 25.26 -2.57 26.54
C HIS A 73 24.21 -3.10 25.53
N ARG A 74 24.69 -3.73 24.48
CA ARG A 74 23.87 -4.42 23.48
C ARG A 74 23.18 -5.61 24.12
N THR A 75 21.92 -5.47 24.44
CA THR A 75 20.98 -6.59 24.61
C THR A 75 20.20 -6.72 23.30
N ALA A 76 20.47 -7.80 22.57
CA ALA A 76 19.72 -8.16 21.38
C ALA A 76 18.23 -8.33 21.72
N GLY A 77 17.33 -7.72 20.94
CA GLY A 77 15.98 -8.22 20.78
C GLY A 77 14.82 -7.54 21.49
N ARG A 78 14.94 -6.30 22.01
CA ARG A 78 13.74 -5.59 22.49
C ARG A 78 13.31 -4.53 21.44
N PRO A 79 12.03 -4.59 20.93
CA PRO A 79 11.50 -3.52 20.10
C PRO A 79 11.59 -2.19 20.86
N PRO A 80 11.93 -1.07 20.19
CA PRO A 80 11.93 0.24 20.85
C PRO A 80 10.53 0.54 21.43
N PRO A 81 10.45 1.23 22.59
CA PRO A 81 9.18 1.65 23.16
C PRO A 81 8.42 2.51 22.15
N PRO A 82 7.07 2.55 22.21
CA PRO A 82 6.25 3.29 21.27
C PRO A 82 6.50 4.79 21.40
N GLY A 83 7.52 5.27 20.72
CA GLY A 83 7.78 6.68 20.48
C GLY A 83 6.85 7.22 19.41
N ARG A 84 6.77 8.54 19.26
CA ARG A 84 5.92 9.24 18.30
C ARG A 84 6.15 8.85 16.83
N ASN A 85 7.26 8.18 16.52
CA ASN A 85 7.58 7.69 15.18
C ASN A 85 7.97 6.20 15.21
N PRO A 86 7.06 5.27 14.84
CA PRO A 86 7.33 3.83 14.87
C PRO A 86 8.28 3.37 13.75
N ALA A 87 8.67 4.25 12.81
CA ALA A 87 9.56 3.90 11.71
C ALA A 87 11.01 3.86 12.19
N TYR A 88 11.69 2.74 11.92
CA TYR A 88 13.10 2.53 12.22
C TYR A 88 14.02 2.63 10.99
N ALA A 89 13.45 2.61 9.78
CA ALA A 89 14.16 2.69 8.52
C ALA A 89 13.34 3.41 7.45
N VAL A 90 14.00 3.76 6.34
CA VAL A 90 13.39 4.31 5.14
C VAL A 90 13.72 3.43 3.94
N LEU A 91 12.69 2.93 3.27
CA LEU A 91 12.80 2.20 2.02
C LEU A 91 12.78 3.18 0.84
N ARG A 92 13.78 3.08 -0.06
CA ARG A 92 13.81 3.86 -1.31
C ARG A 92 13.97 2.93 -2.49
N ILE A 93 13.15 3.12 -3.51
CA ILE A 93 13.23 2.38 -4.77
C ILE A 93 13.17 3.39 -5.92
N PRO A 94 14.32 3.86 -6.42
CA PRO A 94 14.41 4.94 -7.42
C PRO A 94 13.61 4.64 -8.69
N ARG A 95 13.65 3.40 -9.17
CA ARG A 95 12.95 2.95 -10.38
C ARG A 95 11.46 3.29 -10.41
N ILE A 96 10.81 3.31 -9.27
CA ILE A 96 9.38 3.58 -9.13
C ILE A 96 9.08 4.84 -8.31
N GLY A 97 10.11 5.65 -8.02
CA GLY A 97 9.98 6.89 -7.26
C GLY A 97 9.52 6.68 -5.81
N LEU A 98 9.69 5.48 -5.24
CA LEU A 98 9.24 5.18 -3.89
C LEU A 98 10.23 5.73 -2.84
N THR A 99 9.68 6.39 -1.84
CA THR A 99 10.33 6.64 -0.54
C THR A 99 9.28 6.44 0.54
N ALA A 100 9.43 5.43 1.37
CA ALA A 100 8.45 5.08 2.39
C ALA A 100 9.12 4.71 3.72
N PRO A 101 8.55 5.11 4.87
CA PRO A 101 9.02 4.68 6.18
C PRO A 101 8.73 3.20 6.39
N VAL A 102 9.66 2.51 7.09
CA VAL A 102 9.55 1.10 7.46
C VAL A 102 9.36 1.01 8.97
N ALA A 103 8.32 0.29 9.39
CA ALA A 103 8.02 0.05 10.80
C ALA A 103 7.92 -1.45 11.09
N GLN A 104 8.17 -1.83 12.34
CA GLN A 104 8.06 -3.22 12.81
C GLN A 104 6.61 -3.70 12.79
N GLY A 105 6.38 -4.93 12.30
CA GLY A 105 5.08 -5.56 12.20
C GLY A 105 4.35 -5.30 10.88
N VAL A 106 3.37 -6.16 10.58
CA VAL A 106 2.54 -6.09 9.38
C VAL A 106 1.04 -5.95 9.72
N GLY A 107 0.74 -5.54 10.94
CA GLY A 107 -0.62 -5.27 11.38
C GLY A 107 -1.25 -4.13 10.59
N LYS A 108 -2.45 -4.35 10.05
CA LYS A 108 -3.13 -3.35 9.21
C LYS A 108 -3.29 -2.02 9.93
N THR A 109 -3.97 -2.02 11.08
CA THR A 109 -4.30 -0.78 11.82
C THR A 109 -3.05 -0.11 12.41
N ALA A 110 -2.11 -0.91 12.91
CA ALA A 110 -0.93 -0.39 13.60
C ALA A 110 0.14 0.16 12.65
N VAL A 111 0.29 -0.43 11.46
CA VAL A 111 1.40 -0.16 10.54
C VAL A 111 0.91 0.15 9.12
N LEU A 112 0.30 -0.83 8.43
CA LEU A 112 0.08 -0.72 6.99
C LEU A 112 -0.90 0.39 6.63
N ASN A 113 -1.99 0.55 7.39
CA ASN A 113 -3.00 1.59 7.15
C ASN A 113 -2.50 3.01 7.48
N LYS A 114 -1.32 3.14 8.10
CA LYS A 114 -0.65 4.42 8.30
C LYS A 114 0.26 4.81 7.12
N GLY A 115 0.25 4.02 6.02
CA GLY A 115 1.09 4.24 4.85
C GLY A 115 2.54 3.76 5.02
N TYR A 116 2.83 3.03 6.09
CA TYR A 116 4.15 2.45 6.30
C TYR A 116 4.32 1.15 5.52
N VAL A 117 5.56 0.86 5.20
CA VAL A 117 6.01 -0.48 4.84
C VAL A 117 6.24 -1.25 6.15
N GLY A 118 5.59 -2.39 6.28
CA GLY A 118 5.68 -3.23 7.48
C GLY A 118 6.76 -4.28 7.34
N HIS A 119 7.62 -4.40 8.36
CA HIS A 119 8.62 -5.45 8.46
C HIS A 119 8.01 -6.68 9.14
N TYR A 120 8.06 -7.83 8.48
CA TYR A 120 7.52 -9.08 9.05
C TYR A 120 8.23 -9.44 10.34
N PRO A 121 7.50 -9.72 11.43
CA PRO A 121 8.11 -10.27 12.66
C PRO A 121 8.89 -11.54 12.34
N HIS A 122 10.01 -11.73 13.04
CA HIS A 122 10.89 -12.90 12.90
C HIS A 122 11.61 -13.04 11.55
N SER A 123 11.48 -12.10 10.63
CA SER A 123 12.38 -12.01 9.49
C SER A 123 13.69 -11.31 9.87
N ALA A 124 14.76 -11.52 9.07
CA ALA A 124 16.07 -10.95 9.35
C ALA A 124 16.06 -9.43 9.42
N GLN A 125 17.00 -8.83 10.17
CA GLN A 125 17.21 -7.39 10.15
C GLN A 125 18.00 -6.97 8.89
N PRO A 126 17.91 -5.68 8.48
CA PRO A 126 18.66 -5.18 7.34
C PRO A 126 20.15 -5.49 7.47
N GLY A 127 20.74 -6.10 6.42
CA GLY A 127 22.15 -6.45 6.36
C GLY A 127 22.53 -7.81 6.98
N GLU A 128 21.66 -8.43 7.74
CA GLU A 128 21.91 -9.75 8.32
C GLU A 128 21.77 -10.86 7.27
N ALA A 129 22.43 -11.99 7.54
CA ALA A 129 22.17 -13.23 6.81
C ALA A 129 20.73 -13.68 7.06
N GLY A 130 20.02 -14.06 5.99
CA GLY A 130 18.62 -14.38 6.03
C GLY A 130 17.81 -13.52 5.07
N ASN A 131 16.54 -13.27 5.38
CA ASN A 131 15.61 -12.59 4.50
C ASN A 131 14.87 -11.48 5.24
N VAL A 132 15.16 -10.24 4.89
CA VAL A 132 14.39 -9.06 5.33
C VAL A 132 13.08 -9.03 4.57
N ALA A 133 11.98 -9.35 5.23
CA ALA A 133 10.68 -9.43 4.58
C ALA A 133 9.82 -8.20 4.88
N LEU A 134 9.35 -7.52 3.83
CA LEU A 134 8.59 -6.29 3.90
C LEU A 134 7.25 -6.42 3.18
N ALA A 135 6.19 -5.87 3.78
CA ALA A 135 4.85 -5.79 3.19
C ALA A 135 4.41 -4.33 3.02
N GLY A 136 3.63 -4.07 1.99
CA GLY A 136 3.03 -2.75 1.78
C GLY A 136 1.72 -2.84 1.01
N HIS A 137 0.84 -1.86 1.23
CA HIS A 137 -0.38 -1.74 0.46
C HIS A 137 -0.11 -1.40 -1.01
N ARG A 138 -0.96 -1.93 -1.91
CA ARG A 138 -0.88 -1.64 -3.34
C ARG A 138 -1.79 -0.50 -3.77
N ASN A 139 -3.00 -0.40 -3.19
CA ASN A 139 -4.07 0.44 -3.73
C ASN A 139 -4.69 1.40 -2.71
N THR A 140 -4.22 1.38 -1.47
CA THR A 140 -4.81 2.16 -0.36
C THR A 140 -3.72 2.65 0.58
N HIS A 141 -4.07 3.61 1.45
CA HIS A 141 -3.23 4.05 2.56
C HIS A 141 -1.81 4.44 2.14
N GLY A 142 -1.70 5.36 1.18
CA GLY A 142 -0.41 5.82 0.66
C GLY A 142 0.20 4.95 -0.43
N GLU A 143 -0.33 3.74 -0.64
CA GLU A 143 0.01 2.83 -1.76
C GLU A 143 1.52 2.62 -1.98
N PRO A 144 2.32 2.33 -0.93
CA PRO A 144 3.77 2.31 -1.08
C PRO A 144 4.23 1.31 -2.14
N PHE A 145 3.49 0.21 -2.34
CA PHE A 145 3.85 -0.83 -3.31
C PHE A 145 2.97 -0.85 -4.57
N ARG A 146 2.37 0.31 -4.92
CA ARG A 146 1.52 0.45 -6.11
C ARG A 146 2.18 -0.04 -7.38
N HIS A 147 3.44 0.34 -7.58
CA HIS A 147 4.21 0.10 -8.81
C HIS A 147 5.29 -0.98 -8.66
N LEU A 148 5.17 -1.86 -7.66
CA LEU A 148 6.15 -2.92 -7.41
C LEU A 148 6.30 -3.88 -8.61
N ASP A 149 5.25 -4.04 -9.41
CA ASP A 149 5.23 -4.82 -10.66
C ASP A 149 6.11 -4.26 -11.78
N ARG A 150 6.56 -3.01 -11.66
CA ARG A 150 7.47 -2.37 -12.64
C ARG A 150 8.94 -2.65 -12.39
N LEU A 151 9.26 -3.32 -11.27
CA LEU A 151 10.64 -3.66 -10.94
C LEU A 151 11.19 -4.75 -11.86
N ARG A 152 12.45 -4.58 -12.23
CA ARG A 152 13.20 -5.49 -13.10
C ARG A 152 14.44 -6.02 -12.39
N THR A 153 14.94 -7.16 -12.84
CA THR A 153 16.22 -7.67 -12.37
C THR A 153 17.31 -6.64 -12.57
N GLY A 154 18.11 -6.40 -11.51
CA GLY A 154 19.16 -5.38 -11.45
C GLY A 154 18.72 -4.06 -10.83
N ASP A 155 17.41 -3.76 -10.73
CA ASP A 155 16.94 -2.52 -10.08
C ASP A 155 17.40 -2.45 -8.62
N THR A 156 17.73 -1.24 -8.19
CA THR A 156 18.24 -0.97 -6.85
C THR A 156 17.11 -0.72 -5.86
N VAL A 157 17.23 -1.34 -4.70
CA VAL A 157 16.39 -1.10 -3.52
C VAL A 157 17.31 -0.69 -2.37
N LEU A 158 17.08 0.49 -1.81
CA LEU A 158 17.85 1.03 -0.70
C LEU A 158 17.01 0.93 0.58
N LEU A 159 17.62 0.42 1.63
CA LEU A 159 17.03 0.39 2.97
C LEU A 159 17.96 1.16 3.91
N ASP A 160 17.52 2.34 4.31
CA ASP A 160 18.27 3.28 5.16
C ASP A 160 17.83 3.13 6.62
N THR A 161 18.72 2.70 7.49
CA THR A 161 18.55 2.74 8.97
C THR A 161 19.31 3.91 9.57
N ALA A 162 19.28 4.05 10.88
CA ALA A 162 20.10 5.05 11.59
C ALA A 162 21.60 4.74 11.45
N GLU A 163 21.98 3.47 11.42
CA GLU A 163 23.37 3.00 11.45
C GLU A 163 23.98 2.87 10.07
N ALA A 164 23.19 2.46 9.06
CA ALA A 164 23.73 2.13 7.75
C ALA A 164 22.71 2.25 6.61
N ARG A 165 23.23 2.33 5.40
CA ARG A 165 22.50 2.12 4.15
C ARG A 165 22.78 0.73 3.61
N TYR A 166 21.74 -0.03 3.35
CA TYR A 166 21.80 -1.35 2.73
C TYR A 166 21.28 -1.26 1.30
N THR A 167 22.11 -1.68 0.35
CA THR A 167 21.78 -1.67 -1.08
C THR A 167 21.50 -3.08 -1.54
N TYR A 168 20.27 -3.35 -1.93
CA TYR A 168 19.85 -4.62 -2.51
C TYR A 168 19.63 -4.46 -4.02
N ALA A 169 19.95 -5.49 -4.80
CA ALA A 169 19.58 -5.57 -6.21
C ALA A 169 18.46 -6.59 -6.41
N VAL A 170 17.43 -6.20 -7.12
CA VAL A 170 16.33 -7.10 -7.51
C VAL A 170 16.86 -8.27 -8.32
N ARG A 171 16.43 -9.49 -8.01
CA ARG A 171 16.88 -10.72 -8.67
C ARG A 171 15.76 -11.50 -9.32
N ARG A 172 14.60 -11.54 -8.69
CA ARG A 172 13.45 -12.29 -9.19
C ARG A 172 12.16 -11.56 -8.84
N THR A 173 11.18 -11.69 -9.72
CA THR A 173 9.80 -11.21 -9.50
C THR A 173 8.85 -12.34 -9.77
N LEU A 174 8.04 -12.72 -8.77
CA LEU A 174 6.94 -13.65 -8.90
C LEU A 174 5.65 -12.83 -8.97
N ALA A 175 5.11 -12.70 -10.17
CA ALA A 175 3.97 -11.82 -10.45
C ALA A 175 2.70 -12.21 -9.69
N ARG A 176 2.55 -13.50 -9.37
CA ARG A 176 1.37 -14.03 -8.68
C ARG A 176 1.71 -15.29 -7.90
N THR A 177 1.36 -15.31 -6.61
CA THR A 177 1.28 -16.50 -5.78
C THR A 177 0.10 -16.41 -4.83
N THR A 178 -0.23 -17.47 -4.10
CA THR A 178 -1.33 -17.46 -3.13
C THR A 178 -0.94 -16.73 -1.84
N PRO A 179 -1.90 -16.18 -1.08
CA PRO A 179 -1.61 -15.62 0.24
C PRO A 179 -1.02 -16.61 1.23
N ALA A 180 -1.26 -17.91 1.03
CA ALA A 180 -0.77 -18.99 1.88
C ALA A 180 0.67 -19.43 1.55
N ASP A 181 1.28 -18.92 0.47
CA ASP A 181 2.67 -19.22 0.09
C ASP A 181 3.66 -18.50 1.02
N GLY A 182 3.70 -18.92 2.30
CA GLY A 182 4.58 -18.35 3.32
C GLY A 182 6.07 -18.58 3.07
N THR A 183 6.42 -19.56 2.23
CA THR A 183 7.80 -19.91 1.90
C THR A 183 8.54 -18.80 1.15
N VAL A 184 7.81 -17.85 0.55
CA VAL A 184 8.39 -16.66 -0.06
C VAL A 184 9.11 -15.75 0.96
N LEU A 185 8.81 -15.91 2.25
CA LEU A 185 9.41 -15.18 3.37
C LEU A 185 10.51 -15.98 4.11
N ALA A 186 10.78 -17.21 3.69
CA ALA A 186 11.79 -18.07 4.33
C ALA A 186 13.17 -17.42 4.34
N THR A 187 14.04 -17.84 5.26
CA THR A 187 15.44 -17.37 5.39
C THR A 187 16.21 -17.46 4.06
N VAL A 188 16.04 -18.56 3.33
CA VAL A 188 16.42 -18.70 1.91
C VAL A 188 15.11 -18.77 1.14
N PRO A 189 14.67 -17.67 0.49
CA PRO A 189 13.31 -17.58 -0.01
C PRO A 189 13.06 -18.43 -1.25
N TYR A 190 11.88 -19.03 -1.30
CA TYR A 190 11.38 -19.78 -2.44
C TYR A 190 9.84 -19.73 -2.47
N SER A 191 9.23 -20.22 -3.55
CA SER A 191 7.78 -20.43 -3.63
C SER A 191 7.46 -21.91 -3.64
N SER A 192 6.64 -22.36 -2.69
CA SER A 192 6.11 -23.72 -2.70
C SER A 192 5.05 -23.93 -3.79
N VAL A 193 4.41 -22.85 -4.23
CA VAL A 193 3.39 -22.87 -5.30
C VAL A 193 4.04 -22.85 -6.68
N HIS A 194 5.21 -22.18 -6.83
CA HIS A 194 5.95 -22.05 -8.06
C HIS A 194 7.41 -22.49 -7.88
N PRO A 195 7.75 -23.78 -7.88
CA PRO A 195 9.05 -24.31 -7.48
C PRO A 195 10.27 -23.82 -8.27
N SER A 196 10.06 -23.29 -9.48
CA SER A 196 11.12 -22.64 -10.28
C SER A 196 11.59 -21.32 -9.69
N TYR A 197 10.78 -20.69 -8.83
CA TYR A 197 11.11 -19.45 -8.13
C TYR A 197 11.71 -19.76 -6.77
N ARG A 198 13.03 -19.96 -6.74
CA ARG A 198 13.76 -20.25 -5.51
C ARG A 198 15.19 -19.74 -5.52
N PHE A 199 15.71 -19.50 -4.33
CA PHE A 199 17.13 -19.42 -4.04
C PHE A 199 17.57 -20.73 -3.37
N THR A 200 18.83 -21.07 -3.50
CA THR A 200 19.37 -22.36 -3.02
C THR A 200 20.53 -22.20 -2.05
N ALA A 201 21.15 -21.03 -2.00
CA ALA A 201 22.29 -20.75 -1.14
C ALA A 201 21.90 -19.82 0.02
N PRO A 202 22.48 -19.96 1.21
CA PRO A 202 22.43 -18.95 2.25
C PRO A 202 22.91 -17.58 1.74
N GLY A 203 22.31 -16.50 2.22
CA GLY A 203 22.67 -15.15 1.79
C GLY A 203 21.87 -14.10 2.57
N ALA A 204 22.08 -12.83 2.24
CA ALA A 204 21.31 -11.71 2.75
C ALA A 204 20.28 -11.28 1.68
N TYR A 205 19.03 -11.63 1.91
CA TYR A 205 17.92 -11.43 0.99
C TYR A 205 17.00 -10.30 1.44
N LEU A 206 16.25 -9.76 0.50
CA LEU A 206 15.12 -8.86 0.71
C LEU A 206 13.91 -9.42 -0.02
N THR A 207 12.77 -9.48 0.66
CA THR A 207 11.48 -9.82 0.07
C THR A 207 10.51 -8.64 0.20
N LEU A 208 9.93 -8.19 -0.90
CA LEU A 208 8.86 -7.20 -0.93
C LEU A 208 7.56 -7.88 -1.35
N THR A 209 6.49 -7.76 -0.56
CA THR A 209 5.20 -8.39 -0.86
C THR A 209 4.07 -7.38 -0.90
N THR A 210 3.15 -7.55 -1.85
CA THR A 210 1.92 -6.77 -1.94
C THR A 210 0.77 -7.58 -2.55
N CYS A 211 -0.45 -7.04 -2.48
CA CYS A 211 -1.61 -7.65 -3.11
C CYS A 211 -1.56 -7.54 -4.64
N THR A 212 -2.14 -8.51 -5.35
CA THR A 212 -2.27 -8.52 -6.81
C THR A 212 -3.50 -9.34 -7.23
N PRO A 213 -4.19 -9.02 -8.37
CA PRO A 213 -4.13 -7.80 -9.16
C PRO A 213 -4.41 -6.53 -8.35
N ALA A 214 -4.21 -5.36 -8.96
CA ALA A 214 -4.62 -4.10 -8.36
C ALA A 214 -6.12 -4.13 -7.99
N TYR A 215 -6.47 -3.51 -6.85
CA TYR A 215 -7.84 -3.46 -6.28
C TYR A 215 -8.41 -4.80 -5.82
N THR A 216 -7.58 -5.84 -5.72
CA THR A 216 -7.95 -7.14 -5.13
C THR A 216 -6.94 -7.56 -4.06
N SER A 217 -7.29 -8.57 -3.27
CA SER A 217 -6.38 -9.20 -2.31
C SER A 217 -6.22 -10.71 -2.55
N THR A 218 -6.64 -11.17 -3.73
CA THR A 218 -6.74 -12.60 -4.08
C THR A 218 -5.36 -13.28 -4.08
N TYR A 219 -4.35 -12.59 -4.62
CA TYR A 219 -3.00 -13.11 -4.77
C TYR A 219 -1.96 -12.17 -4.16
N ARG A 220 -0.69 -12.59 -4.19
CA ARG A 220 0.47 -11.79 -3.80
C ARG A 220 1.43 -11.65 -4.98
N LEU A 221 1.93 -10.45 -5.16
CA LEU A 221 3.12 -10.14 -5.95
C LEU A 221 4.31 -10.15 -5.00
N VAL A 222 5.38 -10.82 -5.38
CA VAL A 222 6.60 -10.95 -4.59
C VAL A 222 7.80 -10.52 -5.43
N VAL A 223 8.63 -9.66 -4.87
CA VAL A 223 9.92 -9.27 -5.47
C VAL A 223 11.02 -9.63 -4.50
N TRP A 224 12.04 -10.33 -4.98
CA TRP A 224 13.22 -10.70 -4.20
C TRP A 224 14.45 -9.94 -4.66
N GLY A 225 15.21 -9.44 -3.69
CA GLY A 225 16.52 -8.82 -3.87
C GLY A 225 17.61 -9.56 -3.11
N VAL A 226 18.85 -9.28 -3.46
CA VAL A 226 20.07 -9.77 -2.79
C VAL A 226 20.91 -8.57 -2.40
N LEU A 227 21.44 -8.57 -1.17
CA LEU A 227 22.33 -7.53 -0.66
C LEU A 227 23.58 -7.41 -1.55
N ARG A 228 23.95 -6.18 -1.88
CA ARG A 228 25.12 -5.85 -2.69
C ARG A 228 26.18 -5.12 -1.90
N SER A 229 25.75 -4.17 -1.07
CA SER A 229 26.66 -3.39 -0.26
C SER A 229 25.98 -2.85 0.99
N THR A 230 26.81 -2.60 2.01
CA THR A 230 26.44 -1.91 3.23
C THR A 230 27.38 -0.73 3.39
N GLN A 231 26.82 0.46 3.63
CA GLN A 231 27.55 1.69 3.92
C GLN A 231 27.15 2.18 5.32
N SER A 232 28.08 2.20 6.24
CA SER A 232 27.89 2.82 7.56
C SER A 232 27.68 4.33 7.41
N ARG A 233 26.90 4.90 8.29
CA ARG A 233 26.62 6.34 8.37
C ARG A 233 27.40 6.98 9.50
#